data_2b1d7e9ae40b57ff78538670657c77e7
#
_entry.id   2b1d7e9ae40b57ff78538670657c77e7
#
_cell.length_a   1.000
_cell.length_b   1.000
_cell.length_c   1.000
_cell.angle_alpha   90.00
_cell.angle_beta   90.00
_cell.angle_gamma   90.00
#
_symmetry.space_group_name_H-M   'P 1'
#
loop_
_entity.id
_entity.type
_entity.pdbx_description
1 polymer ?
#
loop_
_entity_poly.entity_id
_entity_poly.type
_entity_poly.pdbx_seq_one_letter_code
_entity_poly.pdbx_strand_id
1 'polypeptide(L)'
;MTVKIGINGFGRIGRLAFRRIHELNTDDIEVVAINDLTSPEMLAYLLKYDSTQGRFDGEVSSTDKGIVVDGKEYPVYAERDARNIPWVKNDGVDFVLECTGF
;
A
#
# COMPACT_ATOMS: atom_id res chain seq x y z
N MET A 1 -14.11 -11.45 -10.71
CA MET A 1 -14.19 -10.03 -10.36
C MET A 1 -13.11 -9.70 -9.34
N THR A 2 -12.33 -8.64 -9.56
CA THR A 2 -11.26 -8.25 -8.66
C THR A 2 -11.75 -7.20 -7.66
N VAL A 3 -11.54 -7.45 -6.37
CA VAL A 3 -11.80 -6.45 -5.33
C VAL A 3 -10.57 -5.58 -5.19
N LYS A 4 -10.72 -4.28 -5.40
CA LYS A 4 -9.62 -3.32 -5.35
C LYS A 4 -9.56 -2.66 -3.97
N ILE A 5 -8.42 -2.75 -3.33
CA ILE A 5 -8.22 -2.33 -1.95
C ILE A 5 -7.28 -1.14 -1.87
N GLY A 6 -7.70 -0.13 -1.10
CA GLY A 6 -6.82 0.94 -0.67
C GLY A 6 -6.40 0.70 0.78
N ILE A 7 -5.14 0.91 1.11
CA ILE A 7 -4.66 0.78 2.48
C ILE A 7 -4.47 2.18 3.07
N ASN A 8 -5.25 2.49 4.10
CA ASN A 8 -5.11 3.76 4.80
C ASN A 8 -4.24 3.55 6.05
N GLY A 9 -3.03 4.05 5.98
CA GLY A 9 -2.02 3.84 7.01
C GLY A 9 -1.11 2.67 6.68
N PHE A 10 0.12 2.98 6.28
CA PHE A 10 1.11 1.97 5.89
C PHE A 10 2.13 1.74 6.99
N GLY A 11 1.63 1.64 8.24
CA GLY A 11 2.43 1.21 9.37
C GLY A 11 2.66 -0.29 9.36
N ARG A 12 3.00 -0.85 10.53
CA ARG A 12 3.28 -2.28 10.62
C ARG A 12 2.13 -3.14 10.11
N ILE A 13 0.90 -2.84 10.54
CA ILE A 13 -0.27 -3.63 10.15
C ILE A 13 -0.58 -3.47 8.68
N GLY A 14 -0.49 -2.24 8.16
CA GLY A 14 -0.72 -1.98 6.74
C GLY A 14 0.30 -2.70 5.86
N ARG A 15 1.57 -2.67 6.25
CA ARG A 15 2.63 -3.38 5.52
C ARG A 15 2.43 -4.90 5.58
N LEU A 16 2.00 -5.42 6.73
CA LEU A 16 1.70 -6.85 6.87
C LEU A 16 0.56 -7.26 5.95
N ALA A 17 -0.51 -6.47 5.91
CA ALA A 17 -1.63 -6.71 5.02
C ALA A 17 -1.21 -6.68 3.55
N PHE A 18 -0.38 -5.69 3.17
CA PHE A 18 0.14 -5.59 1.81
C PHE A 18 0.93 -6.84 1.41
N ARG A 19 1.85 -7.25 2.29
CA ARG A 19 2.67 -8.45 2.03
C ARG A 19 1.80 -9.68 1.87
N ARG A 20 0.78 -9.83 2.72
CA ARG A 20 -0.09 -11.00 2.69
C ARG A 20 -0.87 -11.08 1.39
N ILE A 21 -1.43 -9.95 0.96
CA ILE A 21 -2.19 -9.89 -0.29
C ILE A 21 -1.27 -10.17 -1.49
N HIS A 22 -0.04 -9.61 -1.45
CA HIS A 22 0.94 -9.85 -2.50
C HIS A 22 1.34 -11.32 -2.59
N GLU A 23 1.54 -11.98 -1.45
CA GLU A 23 1.91 -13.40 -1.38
C GLU A 23 0.80 -14.32 -1.89
N LEU A 24 -0.46 -13.95 -1.68
CA LEU A 24 -1.58 -14.74 -2.16
C LEU A 24 -1.61 -14.83 -3.68
N ASN A 25 -1.12 -13.79 -4.34
CA ASN A 25 -1.02 -13.74 -5.80
C ASN A 25 -2.29 -14.21 -6.49
N THR A 26 -3.43 -13.71 -6.01
CA THR A 26 -4.74 -14.07 -6.54
C THR A 26 -5.31 -12.93 -7.38
N ASP A 27 -6.16 -13.27 -8.35
CA ASP A 27 -6.87 -12.27 -9.15
C ASP A 27 -8.10 -11.72 -8.43
N ASP A 28 -8.46 -12.28 -7.29
CA ASP A 28 -9.67 -11.88 -6.57
C ASP A 28 -9.50 -10.61 -5.75
N ILE A 29 -8.28 -10.34 -5.27
CA ILE A 29 -7.97 -9.19 -4.41
C ILE A 29 -6.71 -8.51 -4.92
N GLU A 30 -6.76 -7.18 -5.00
CA GLU A 30 -5.62 -6.39 -5.46
C GLU A 30 -5.51 -5.10 -4.65
N VAL A 31 -4.31 -4.81 -4.12
CA VAL A 31 -4.03 -3.49 -3.57
C VAL A 31 -3.74 -2.55 -4.72
N VAL A 32 -4.42 -1.42 -4.78
CA VAL A 32 -4.26 -0.47 -5.90
C VAL A 32 -3.74 0.89 -5.44
N ALA A 33 -3.83 1.21 -4.16
CA ALA A 33 -3.37 2.50 -3.64
C ALA A 33 -3.09 2.43 -2.14
N ILE A 34 -2.27 3.36 -1.67
CA ILE A 34 -1.89 3.47 -0.26
C ILE A 34 -2.05 4.94 0.14
N ASN A 35 -2.49 5.19 1.36
CA ASN A 35 -2.49 6.53 1.94
C ASN A 35 -1.66 6.52 3.21
N ASP A 36 -0.66 7.39 3.28
CA ASP A 36 0.16 7.58 4.48
C ASP A 36 0.83 8.95 4.39
N LEU A 37 1.06 9.58 5.53
CA LEU A 37 1.70 10.89 5.58
C LEU A 37 3.21 10.81 5.42
N THR A 38 3.79 9.63 5.52
CA THR A 38 5.21 9.38 5.33
C THR A 38 5.53 9.36 3.82
N SER A 39 6.74 9.78 3.47
CA SER A 39 7.13 9.83 2.05
C SER A 39 7.16 8.44 1.40
N PRO A 40 6.90 8.34 0.10
CA PRO A 40 6.98 7.06 -0.61
C PRO A 40 8.35 6.39 -0.47
N GLU A 41 9.42 7.15 -0.47
CA GLU A 41 10.77 6.63 -0.31
C GLU A 41 10.92 5.91 1.03
N MET A 42 10.44 6.51 2.11
CA MET A 42 10.50 5.90 3.44
C MET A 42 9.60 4.67 3.53
N LEU A 43 8.41 4.74 2.94
CA LEU A 43 7.49 3.60 2.93
C LEU A 43 8.08 2.42 2.19
N ALA A 44 8.74 2.66 1.06
CA ALA A 44 9.42 1.61 0.31
C ALA A 44 10.53 0.97 1.14
N TYR A 45 11.31 1.80 1.83
CA TYR A 45 12.37 1.32 2.70
C TYR A 45 11.82 0.44 3.83
N LEU A 46 10.76 0.90 4.48
CA LEU A 46 10.15 0.14 5.58
C LEU A 46 9.57 -1.19 5.09
N LEU A 47 8.95 -1.20 3.92
CA LEU A 47 8.42 -2.43 3.35
C LEU A 47 9.53 -3.44 3.07
N LYS A 48 10.63 -2.97 2.51
CA LYS A 48 11.74 -3.82 2.11
C LYS A 48 12.49 -4.41 3.31
N TYR A 49 12.66 -3.62 4.38
CA TYR A 49 13.52 -3.98 5.51
C TYR A 49 12.77 -4.11 6.83
N ASP A 50 11.49 -4.41 6.81
CA ASP A 50 10.73 -4.59 8.05
C ASP A 50 11.28 -5.81 8.79
N SER A 51 11.95 -5.57 9.91
CA SER A 51 12.64 -6.62 10.67
C SER A 51 11.69 -7.61 11.33
N THR A 52 10.45 -7.21 11.60
CA THR A 52 9.47 -8.08 12.23
C THR A 52 9.03 -9.20 11.30
N GLN A 53 8.89 -8.89 10.02
CA GLN A 53 8.47 -9.83 8.99
C GLN A 53 9.63 -10.36 8.15
N GLY A 54 10.84 -9.92 8.45
CA GLY A 54 11.99 -10.22 7.62
C GLY A 54 12.01 -9.38 6.35
N ARG A 55 13.04 -9.54 5.55
CA ARG A 55 13.20 -8.81 4.31
C ARG A 55 12.11 -9.21 3.31
N PHE A 56 11.49 -8.22 2.66
CA PHE A 56 10.51 -8.49 1.61
C PHE A 56 11.18 -9.20 0.43
N ASP A 57 10.58 -10.30 -0.01
CA ASP A 57 11.10 -11.13 -1.09
C ASP A 57 10.61 -10.63 -2.45
N GLY A 58 11.16 -9.50 -2.87
CA GLY A 58 10.78 -8.87 -4.12
C GLY A 58 11.54 -7.57 -4.29
N GLU A 59 11.41 -6.95 -5.46
CA GLU A 59 12.05 -5.67 -5.72
C GLU A 59 11.15 -4.53 -5.28
N VAL A 60 11.65 -3.65 -4.43
CA VAL A 60 10.92 -2.49 -3.92
C VAL A 60 11.72 -1.24 -4.20
N SER A 61 11.08 -0.28 -4.82
CA SER A 61 11.66 1.04 -5.05
C SER A 61 10.57 2.10 -4.87
N SER A 62 10.91 3.36 -5.08
CA SER A 62 9.95 4.45 -4.94
C SER A 62 10.03 5.40 -6.12
N THR A 63 8.93 6.12 -6.34
CA THR A 63 8.86 7.23 -7.29
C THR A 63 8.32 8.45 -6.54
N ASP A 64 8.22 9.57 -7.22
CA ASP A 64 7.64 10.78 -6.63
C ASP A 64 6.16 10.59 -6.26
N LYS A 65 5.49 9.63 -6.87
CA LYS A 65 4.05 9.42 -6.70
C LYS A 65 3.70 8.22 -5.84
N GLY A 66 4.61 7.28 -5.66
CA GLY A 66 4.29 6.09 -4.90
C GLY A 66 5.44 5.12 -4.75
N ILE A 67 5.12 3.88 -4.44
CA ILE A 67 6.10 2.81 -4.35
C ILE A 67 5.95 1.86 -5.53
N VAL A 68 7.05 1.23 -5.91
CA VAL A 68 7.07 0.24 -6.99
C VAL A 68 7.48 -1.10 -6.41
N VAL A 69 6.65 -2.09 -6.58
CA VAL A 69 6.90 -3.45 -6.09
C VAL A 69 6.79 -4.40 -7.28
N ASP A 70 7.88 -5.08 -7.58
CA ASP A 70 7.97 -6.03 -8.70
C ASP A 70 7.48 -5.44 -10.03
N GLY A 71 7.81 -4.15 -10.25
CA GLY A 71 7.48 -3.47 -11.49
C GLY A 71 6.11 -2.81 -11.52
N LYS A 72 5.30 -2.97 -10.49
CA LYS A 72 3.99 -2.33 -10.41
C LYS A 72 4.04 -1.14 -9.46
N GLU A 73 3.57 0.02 -9.94
CA GLU A 73 3.51 1.23 -9.13
C GLU A 73 2.22 1.28 -8.33
N TYR A 74 2.35 1.56 -7.03
CA TYR A 74 1.23 1.78 -6.11
C TYR A 74 1.25 3.23 -5.69
N PRO A 75 0.26 4.05 -6.12
CA PRO A 75 0.23 5.45 -5.72
C PRO A 75 0.10 5.60 -4.21
N VAL A 76 0.81 6.60 -3.67
CA VAL A 76 0.75 6.92 -2.25
C VAL A 76 0.17 8.33 -2.11
N TYR A 77 -0.95 8.42 -1.42
CA TYR A 77 -1.58 9.68 -1.08
C TYR A 77 -1.16 10.08 0.34
N ALA A 78 -1.19 11.37 0.64
CA ALA A 78 -0.79 11.88 1.95
C ALA A 78 -1.90 12.76 2.53
N GLU A 79 -3.10 12.20 2.61
CA GLU A 79 -4.27 12.91 3.12
C GLU A 79 -4.54 12.54 4.56
N ARG A 80 -4.72 13.55 5.41
CA ARG A 80 -5.06 13.35 6.81
C ARG A 80 -6.51 12.93 7.00
N ASP A 81 -7.39 13.45 6.14
CA ASP A 81 -8.82 13.13 6.16
C ASP A 81 -9.11 12.09 5.09
N ALA A 82 -9.52 10.90 5.52
CA ALA A 82 -9.80 9.78 4.62
C ALA A 82 -10.83 10.14 3.55
N ARG A 83 -11.74 11.07 3.85
CA ARG A 83 -12.78 11.49 2.90
C ARG A 83 -12.20 12.25 1.70
N ASN A 84 -11.00 12.81 1.84
CA ASN A 84 -10.35 13.60 0.80
C ASN A 84 -9.43 12.76 -0.09
N ILE A 85 -9.28 11.47 0.20
CA ILE A 85 -8.40 10.61 -0.60
C ILE A 85 -9.09 10.32 -1.93
N PRO A 86 -8.47 10.69 -3.07
CA PRO A 86 -9.13 10.54 -4.38
C PRO A 86 -8.99 9.15 -4.99
N TRP A 87 -8.79 8.13 -4.19
CA TRP A 87 -8.48 6.80 -4.70
C TRP A 87 -9.69 6.06 -5.29
N VAL A 88 -10.92 6.36 -4.86
CA VAL A 88 -12.09 5.76 -5.49
C VAL A 88 -12.21 6.24 -6.93
N LYS A 89 -12.02 7.54 -7.14
CA LYS A 89 -12.10 8.15 -8.46
C LYS A 89 -10.92 7.78 -9.35
N ASN A 90 -9.69 7.80 -8.79
CA ASN A 90 -8.48 7.63 -9.58
C ASN A 90 -8.08 6.16 -9.74
N ASP A 91 -8.32 5.36 -8.71
CA ASP A 91 -7.80 3.98 -8.64
C ASP A 91 -8.89 2.93 -8.57
N GLY A 92 -10.14 3.33 -8.49
CA GLY A 92 -11.27 2.41 -8.45
C GLY A 92 -11.34 1.56 -7.20
N VAL A 93 -10.94 2.12 -6.04
CA VAL A 93 -10.93 1.39 -4.78
C VAL A 93 -12.34 0.97 -4.36
N ASP A 94 -12.53 -0.31 -4.08
CA ASP A 94 -13.79 -0.88 -3.62
C ASP A 94 -13.86 -0.96 -2.10
N PHE A 95 -12.73 -1.28 -1.45
CA PHE A 95 -12.63 -1.39 0.00
C PHE A 95 -11.39 -0.66 0.51
N VAL A 96 -11.51 -0.11 1.71
CA VAL A 96 -10.38 0.53 2.39
C VAL A 96 -10.07 -0.28 3.64
N LEU A 97 -8.81 -0.70 3.77
CA LEU A 97 -8.29 -1.28 5.01
C LEU A 97 -7.79 -0.15 5.88
N GLU A 98 -8.43 0.03 7.02
CA GLU A 98 -8.07 1.09 7.96
C GLU A 98 -7.00 0.59 8.91
N CYS A 99 -5.77 1.00 8.67
CA CYS A 99 -4.59 0.52 9.40
C CYS A 99 -3.81 1.63 10.09
N THR A 100 -4.47 2.76 10.37
CA THR A 100 -3.80 3.92 10.96
C THR A 100 -3.46 3.75 12.43
N GLY A 101 -4.12 2.83 13.11
CA GLY A 101 -3.87 2.61 14.54
C GLY A 101 -4.56 3.59 15.47
N PHE A 102 -5.47 4.38 14.99
CA PHE A 102 -6.24 5.34 15.80
C PHE A 102 -7.60 4.79 16.17
#